data_ce118f916f23a383516a34064ce9204c
#
_entry.id   ce118f916f23a383516a34064ce9204c
#
_cell.length_a   1.000
_cell.length_b   1.000
_cell.length_c   1.000
_cell.angle_alpha   90.00
_cell.angle_beta   90.00
_cell.angle_gamma   90.00
#
_symmetry.space_group_name_H-M   'P 1'
#
loop_
_entity.id
_entity.type
_entity.pdbx_description
1 polymer ?
#
loop_
_entity_poly.entity_id
_entity_poly.type
_entity_poly.pdbx_seq_one_letter_code
_entity_poly.pdbx_strand_id
1 'polypeptide(L)'
;MRRLVTLAAAIGMAAVVASAPHPGRTVGTTTTFDTTQSEFGTPPPDFDFLQTGEGEPGRWTVVRDTTAMDGTAIEHVSTDQHENRFSLAIYAPVSSKDFKLRVRFKIMKGTMQAAGITARFLDVDSYYVVIASALEERVDLFRMVNGKKERIWGTDADVVRDRWHLLELQANDDQFTISLDGNWLFTARDSGLPGDGQVGLWTEEDNITRFERLEIETFPPSEKRCCRIQ
;
A
#
# COMPACT_ATOMS: atom_id res chain seq x y z
N MET A 1 63.70 -59.50 25.91
CA MET A 1 62.92 -58.46 26.60
C MET A 1 62.07 -57.71 25.63
N ARG A 2 60.81 -58.11 25.53
CA ARG A 2 59.79 -57.45 24.64
C ARG A 2 58.95 -56.52 25.50
N ARG A 3 59.00 -55.22 25.21
CA ARG A 3 58.11 -54.21 25.82
C ARG A 3 56.77 -54.18 25.08
N LEU A 4 55.72 -54.47 25.83
CA LEU A 4 54.32 -54.23 25.35
C LEU A 4 54.08 -52.72 25.45
N VAL A 5 53.58 -52.14 24.33
CA VAL A 5 53.01 -50.77 24.28
C VAL A 5 51.51 -50.93 24.27
N THR A 6 50.87 -50.48 25.34
CA THR A 6 49.45 -50.46 25.51
C THR A 6 48.90 -49.17 24.84
N LEU A 7 48.08 -49.33 23.79
CA LEU A 7 47.42 -48.21 23.10
C LEU A 7 46.07 -47.93 23.81
N ALA A 8 45.94 -46.78 24.43
CA ALA A 8 44.68 -46.33 25.01
C ALA A 8 43.85 -45.63 23.94
N ALA A 9 42.69 -46.18 23.59
CA ALA A 9 41.71 -45.59 22.69
C ALA A 9 40.85 -44.59 23.49
N ALA A 10 40.95 -43.30 23.17
CA ALA A 10 40.05 -42.27 23.68
C ALA A 10 38.79 -42.24 22.83
N ILE A 11 37.64 -42.60 23.43
CA ILE A 11 36.31 -42.48 22.81
C ILE A 11 35.87 -41.03 22.99
N GLY A 12 35.92 -40.27 21.90
CA GLY A 12 35.39 -38.90 21.84
C GLY A 12 33.85 -38.95 21.76
N MET A 13 33.19 -38.48 22.80
CA MET A 13 31.76 -38.32 22.87
C MET A 13 31.38 -37.02 22.12
N ALA A 14 30.85 -37.15 20.88
CA ALA A 14 30.32 -36.01 20.12
C ALA A 14 28.99 -35.59 20.74
N ALA A 15 28.95 -34.42 21.35
CA ALA A 15 27.71 -33.79 21.81
C ALA A 15 26.93 -33.25 20.59
N VAL A 16 25.81 -33.91 20.25
CA VAL A 16 24.87 -33.40 19.28
C VAL A 16 24.08 -32.26 19.96
N VAL A 17 24.44 -31.03 19.62
CA VAL A 17 23.64 -29.86 20.01
C VAL A 17 22.42 -29.83 19.09
N ALA A 18 21.27 -30.30 19.61
CA ALA A 18 19.99 -30.14 18.94
C ALA A 18 19.61 -28.64 18.91
N SER A 19 19.74 -28.00 17.77
CA SER A 19 19.22 -26.66 17.56
C SER A 19 17.69 -26.70 17.67
N ALA A 20 17.14 -26.01 18.68
CA ALA A 20 15.71 -25.81 18.80
C ALA A 20 15.19 -25.12 17.52
N PRO A 21 14.03 -25.56 16.97
CA PRO A 21 13.44 -24.88 15.83
C PRO A 21 13.12 -23.42 16.23
N HIS A 22 13.68 -22.47 15.51
CA HIS A 22 13.28 -21.07 15.65
C HIS A 22 11.78 -20.99 15.26
N PRO A 23 10.94 -20.28 16.05
CA PRO A 23 9.55 -20.07 15.66
C PRO A 23 9.57 -19.45 14.26
N GLY A 24 8.94 -20.14 13.30
CA GLY A 24 8.89 -19.72 11.91
C GLY A 24 8.33 -18.30 11.85
N ARG A 25 9.15 -17.38 11.32
CA ARG A 25 8.68 -16.04 10.96
C ARG A 25 7.61 -16.26 9.89
N THR A 26 6.35 -16.00 10.23
CA THR A 26 5.25 -16.07 9.27
C THR A 26 5.58 -15.06 8.18
N VAL A 27 5.85 -15.55 6.97
CA VAL A 27 6.19 -14.71 5.82
C VAL A 27 4.88 -14.11 5.33
N GLY A 28 4.82 -12.78 5.19
CA GLY A 28 3.70 -12.11 4.56
C GLY A 28 3.53 -12.56 3.11
N THR A 29 2.31 -12.49 2.60
CA THR A 29 2.03 -12.76 1.19
C THR A 29 2.18 -11.47 0.41
N THR A 30 2.98 -11.48 -0.67
CA THR A 30 3.10 -10.34 -1.58
C THR A 30 2.25 -10.60 -2.83
N THR A 31 1.37 -9.66 -3.14
CA THR A 31 0.59 -9.59 -4.37
C THR A 31 1.03 -8.38 -5.15
N THR A 32 1.32 -8.54 -6.43
CA THR A 32 1.66 -7.45 -7.32
C THR A 32 0.65 -7.41 -8.46
N PHE A 33 0.02 -6.28 -8.67
CA PHE A 33 -0.69 -5.97 -9.90
C PHE A 33 0.19 -5.10 -10.77
N ASP A 34 0.41 -5.53 -12.00
CA ASP A 34 1.02 -4.73 -13.06
C ASP A 34 0.10 -4.73 -14.30
N THR A 35 0.32 -3.76 -15.17
CA THR A 35 -0.53 -3.56 -16.35
C THR A 35 -0.04 -4.30 -17.59
N THR A 36 1.02 -5.09 -17.51
CA THR A 36 1.68 -5.71 -18.67
C THR A 36 0.81 -6.73 -19.40
N GLN A 37 -0.12 -7.36 -18.68
CA GLN A 37 -1.05 -8.35 -19.23
C GLN A 37 -2.44 -7.76 -19.57
N SER A 38 -2.61 -6.46 -19.39
CA SER A 38 -3.89 -5.78 -19.58
C SER A 38 -4.01 -5.24 -21.00
N GLU A 39 -5.23 -5.24 -21.54
CA GLU A 39 -5.52 -4.68 -22.86
C GLU A 39 -5.57 -3.15 -22.80
N PHE A 40 -4.91 -2.48 -23.78
CA PHE A 40 -4.93 -1.02 -23.85
C PHE A 40 -6.32 -0.46 -24.17
N GLY A 41 -6.65 0.64 -23.52
CA GLY A 41 -7.93 1.31 -23.68
C GLY A 41 -9.08 0.67 -22.90
N THR A 42 -8.83 -0.45 -22.22
CA THR A 42 -9.81 -1.10 -21.34
C THR A 42 -9.56 -0.76 -19.88
N PRO A 43 -10.56 -0.90 -19.00
CA PRO A 43 -10.36 -0.83 -17.57
C PRO A 43 -9.40 -1.94 -17.10
N PRO A 44 -8.50 -1.68 -16.13
CA PRO A 44 -7.66 -2.74 -15.56
C PRO A 44 -8.54 -3.82 -14.89
N PRO A 45 -8.21 -5.12 -15.06
CA PRO A 45 -8.93 -6.20 -14.41
C PRO A 45 -8.75 -6.15 -12.89
N ASP A 46 -9.63 -6.85 -12.17
CA ASP A 46 -9.59 -7.01 -10.71
C ASP A 46 -9.80 -5.72 -9.90
N PHE A 47 -10.27 -4.65 -10.54
CA PHE A 47 -10.63 -3.40 -9.86
C PHE A 47 -12.13 -3.13 -9.95
N ASP A 48 -12.71 -2.72 -8.81
CA ASP A 48 -14.03 -2.12 -8.73
C ASP A 48 -13.89 -0.60 -8.83
N PHE A 49 -14.62 0.02 -9.77
CA PHE A 49 -14.57 1.46 -10.00
C PHE A 49 -15.75 2.13 -9.32
N LEU A 50 -15.45 3.02 -8.39
CA LEU A 50 -16.44 3.67 -7.55
C LEU A 50 -16.23 5.19 -7.58
N GLN A 51 -17.26 5.93 -7.20
CA GLN A 51 -17.22 7.38 -7.10
C GLN A 51 -18.02 7.84 -5.88
N THR A 52 -17.51 8.88 -5.23
CA THR A 52 -18.25 9.67 -4.23
C THR A 52 -18.61 11.02 -4.81
N GLY A 53 -19.62 11.68 -4.21
CA GLY A 53 -20.09 12.98 -4.67
C GLY A 53 -20.95 12.92 -5.95
N GLU A 54 -21.32 14.08 -6.43
CA GLU A 54 -22.11 14.25 -7.65
C GLU A 54 -21.21 14.39 -8.89
N GLY A 55 -21.78 14.37 -10.08
CA GLY A 55 -21.10 14.59 -11.35
C GLY A 55 -20.86 13.33 -12.16
N GLU A 56 -20.25 13.51 -13.34
CA GLU A 56 -19.99 12.42 -14.27
C GLU A 56 -18.81 11.55 -13.83
N PRO A 57 -18.94 10.22 -13.89
CA PRO A 57 -17.87 9.33 -13.50
C PRO A 57 -16.63 9.52 -14.39
N GLY A 58 -15.47 9.58 -13.75
CA GLY A 58 -14.19 9.52 -14.45
C GLY A 58 -13.95 8.14 -15.06
N ARG A 59 -13.01 8.07 -16.00
CA ARG A 59 -12.69 6.84 -16.71
C ARG A 59 -11.32 6.32 -16.30
N TRP A 60 -11.28 5.07 -15.92
CA TRP A 60 -10.07 4.31 -15.63
C TRP A 60 -9.73 3.42 -16.82
N THR A 61 -8.52 3.54 -17.37
CA THR A 61 -8.07 2.73 -18.51
C THR A 61 -6.60 2.42 -18.45
N VAL A 62 -6.21 1.30 -19.05
CA VAL A 62 -4.79 0.98 -19.25
C VAL A 62 -4.28 1.74 -20.47
N VAL A 63 -3.19 2.47 -20.30
CA VAL A 63 -2.56 3.29 -21.34
C VAL A 63 -1.08 2.96 -21.51
N ARG A 64 -0.52 3.32 -22.68
CA ARG A 64 0.93 3.32 -22.87
C ARG A 64 1.54 4.55 -22.22
N ASP A 65 2.63 4.35 -21.47
CA ASP A 65 3.46 5.43 -20.96
C ASP A 65 4.92 4.99 -21.02
N THR A 66 5.68 5.53 -21.94
CA THR A 66 7.09 5.19 -22.15
C THR A 66 8.00 5.60 -21.00
N THR A 67 7.48 6.39 -20.05
CA THR A 67 8.18 6.80 -18.83
C THR A 67 7.84 5.91 -17.63
N ALA A 68 6.84 5.02 -17.77
CA ALA A 68 6.51 4.00 -16.78
C ALA A 68 7.55 2.86 -16.81
N MET A 69 7.74 2.16 -15.70
CA MET A 69 8.73 1.07 -15.57
C MET A 69 8.51 -0.03 -16.60
N ASP A 70 7.24 -0.44 -16.77
CA ASP A 70 6.84 -1.53 -17.68
C ASP A 70 6.21 -0.98 -18.98
N GLY A 71 6.37 0.33 -19.26
CA GLY A 71 5.86 1.00 -20.47
C GLY A 71 4.34 1.18 -20.50
N THR A 72 3.65 0.88 -19.39
CA THR A 72 2.19 0.92 -19.27
C THR A 72 1.77 1.48 -17.92
N ALA A 73 0.57 2.08 -17.84
CA ALA A 73 0.01 2.63 -16.61
C ALA A 73 -1.52 2.50 -16.61
N ILE A 74 -2.12 2.53 -15.44
CA ILE A 74 -3.55 2.82 -15.25
C ILE A 74 -3.70 4.34 -15.28
N GLU A 75 -4.52 4.86 -16.18
CA GLU A 75 -4.83 6.29 -16.24
C GLU A 75 -6.27 6.54 -15.81
N HIS A 76 -6.44 7.48 -14.89
CA HIS A 76 -7.72 8.09 -14.63
C HIS A 76 -7.83 9.41 -15.39
N VAL A 77 -8.95 9.61 -16.06
CA VAL A 77 -9.28 10.84 -16.76
C VAL A 77 -10.68 11.30 -16.36
N SER A 78 -10.77 12.54 -15.91
CA SER A 78 -12.02 13.25 -15.70
C SER A 78 -11.90 14.69 -16.18
N THR A 79 -13.02 15.28 -16.56
CA THR A 79 -13.15 16.71 -16.88
C THR A 79 -14.15 17.39 -15.95
N ASP A 80 -14.70 16.66 -15.01
CA ASP A 80 -15.72 17.11 -14.08
C ASP A 80 -15.08 17.76 -12.86
N GLN A 81 -15.48 19.00 -12.56
CA GLN A 81 -14.92 19.83 -11.49
C GLN A 81 -15.86 19.95 -10.27
N HIS A 82 -16.85 19.04 -10.12
CA HIS A 82 -17.67 19.04 -8.92
C HIS A 82 -16.79 18.81 -7.69
N GLU A 83 -16.91 19.70 -6.72
CA GLU A 83 -16.18 19.64 -5.45
C GLU A 83 -16.50 18.38 -4.66
N ASN A 84 -15.51 17.86 -3.93
CA ASN A 84 -15.62 16.65 -3.10
C ASN A 84 -16.01 15.38 -3.87
N ARG A 85 -15.73 15.34 -5.16
CA ARG A 85 -15.89 14.16 -5.99
C ARG A 85 -14.60 13.37 -6.03
N PHE A 86 -14.66 12.16 -5.50
CA PHE A 86 -13.51 11.24 -5.44
C PHE A 86 -13.75 10.04 -6.33
N SER A 87 -12.80 9.75 -7.19
CA SER A 87 -12.79 8.56 -8.06
C SER A 87 -11.87 7.50 -7.47
N LEU A 88 -12.41 6.29 -7.29
CA LEU A 88 -11.70 5.18 -6.66
C LEU A 88 -11.60 4.01 -7.63
N ALA A 89 -10.46 3.33 -7.60
CA ALA A 89 -10.26 2.02 -8.20
C ALA A 89 -9.79 1.07 -7.09
N ILE A 90 -10.69 0.21 -6.62
CA ILE A 90 -10.49 -0.66 -5.47
C ILE A 90 -10.04 -2.03 -5.95
N TYR A 91 -8.89 -2.50 -5.50
CA TYR A 91 -8.32 -3.79 -5.88
C TYR A 91 -9.02 -4.92 -5.12
N ALA A 92 -9.89 -5.65 -5.82
CA ALA A 92 -10.79 -6.64 -5.23
C ALA A 92 -10.10 -7.86 -4.59
N PRO A 93 -8.95 -8.39 -5.11
CA PRO A 93 -8.39 -9.65 -4.63
C PRO A 93 -7.79 -9.61 -3.21
N VAL A 94 -7.51 -8.42 -2.64
CA VAL A 94 -6.83 -8.31 -1.35
C VAL A 94 -7.66 -7.52 -0.35
N SER A 95 -7.91 -8.14 0.81
CA SER A 95 -8.49 -7.49 1.98
C SER A 95 -7.64 -7.84 3.21
N SER A 96 -7.15 -6.84 3.92
CA SER A 96 -6.30 -7.03 5.10
C SER A 96 -6.34 -5.81 6.02
N LYS A 97 -6.11 -6.05 7.31
CA LYS A 97 -5.90 -4.99 8.30
C LYS A 97 -4.44 -4.52 8.30
N ASP A 98 -3.51 -5.48 8.28
CA ASP A 98 -2.08 -5.23 8.43
C ASP A 98 -1.37 -5.54 7.11
N PHE A 99 -0.80 -4.51 6.50
CA PHE A 99 -0.16 -4.63 5.18
C PHE A 99 0.83 -3.48 4.94
N LYS A 100 1.64 -3.66 3.89
CA LYS A 100 2.41 -2.60 3.25
C LYS A 100 1.92 -2.46 1.80
N LEU A 101 1.52 -1.26 1.43
CA LEU A 101 1.06 -0.89 0.09
C LEU A 101 2.08 0.04 -0.55
N ARG A 102 2.44 -0.23 -1.80
CA ARG A 102 3.32 0.59 -2.63
C ARG A 102 2.66 0.85 -3.97
N VAL A 103 2.62 2.10 -4.37
CA VAL A 103 2.08 2.50 -5.67
C VAL A 103 2.95 3.60 -6.26
N ARG A 104 3.34 3.45 -7.52
CA ARG A 104 3.89 4.58 -8.25
C ARG A 104 2.78 5.37 -8.92
N PHE A 105 2.84 6.69 -8.79
CA PHE A 105 1.86 7.59 -9.38
C PHE A 105 2.53 8.77 -10.09
N LYS A 106 1.80 9.37 -11.04
CA LYS A 106 2.19 10.58 -11.74
C LYS A 106 0.96 11.45 -11.97
N ILE A 107 0.98 12.66 -11.43
CA ILE A 107 -0.08 13.66 -11.60
C ILE A 107 0.19 14.40 -12.92
N MET A 108 -0.74 14.28 -13.90
CA MET A 108 -0.58 14.86 -15.22
C MET A 108 -1.22 16.25 -15.30
N LYS A 109 -2.48 16.36 -14.88
CA LYS A 109 -3.31 17.58 -14.97
C LYS A 109 -4.39 17.56 -13.90
N GLY A 110 -5.03 18.71 -13.74
CA GLY A 110 -6.21 18.91 -12.89
C GLY A 110 -6.10 20.14 -12.02
N THR A 111 -7.21 20.55 -11.47
CA THR A 111 -7.32 21.70 -10.55
C THR A 111 -6.70 21.38 -9.20
N MET A 112 -7.02 20.22 -8.66
CA MET A 112 -6.56 19.78 -7.33
C MET A 112 -5.17 19.16 -7.34
N GLN A 113 -4.72 18.63 -8.47
CA GLN A 113 -3.38 18.06 -8.65
C GLN A 113 -3.01 17.05 -7.56
N ALA A 114 -3.90 16.11 -7.32
CA ALA A 114 -3.77 15.13 -6.25
C ALA A 114 -3.90 13.69 -6.74
N ALA A 115 -3.13 12.81 -6.14
CA ALA A 115 -3.20 11.36 -6.28
C ALA A 115 -3.16 10.70 -4.91
N GLY A 116 -3.80 9.56 -4.75
CA GLY A 116 -3.82 8.89 -3.46
C GLY A 116 -3.93 7.37 -3.56
N ILE A 117 -3.77 6.74 -2.40
CA ILE A 117 -3.98 5.31 -2.19
C ILE A 117 -4.93 5.10 -1.03
N THR A 118 -5.91 4.19 -1.21
CA THR A 118 -6.86 3.85 -0.16
C THR A 118 -6.41 2.63 0.63
N ALA A 119 -6.82 2.58 1.88
CA ALA A 119 -6.52 1.52 2.83
C ALA A 119 -7.73 1.17 3.66
N ARG A 120 -7.89 -0.12 3.97
CA ARG A 120 -9.03 -0.63 4.76
C ARG A 120 -10.36 -0.10 4.23
N PHE A 121 -10.50 -0.14 2.91
CA PHE A 121 -11.74 0.28 2.25
C PHE A 121 -12.84 -0.73 2.58
N LEU A 122 -13.94 -0.24 3.15
CA LEU A 122 -15.15 -0.99 3.45
C LEU A 122 -16.27 -0.64 2.47
N ASP A 123 -16.45 0.64 2.25
CA ASP A 123 -17.40 1.25 1.30
C ASP A 123 -16.95 2.68 0.96
N VAL A 124 -17.70 3.38 0.10
CA VAL A 124 -17.39 4.74 -0.36
C VAL A 124 -17.39 5.80 0.73
N ASP A 125 -17.97 5.48 1.88
CA ASP A 125 -18.10 6.38 3.03
C ASP A 125 -17.14 6.02 4.19
N SER A 126 -16.39 4.90 4.06
CA SER A 126 -15.63 4.30 5.18
C SER A 126 -14.31 3.70 4.71
N TYR A 127 -13.23 4.51 4.70
CA TYR A 127 -11.87 4.08 4.34
C TYR A 127 -10.81 5.06 4.85
N TYR A 128 -9.55 4.65 4.85
CA TYR A 128 -8.42 5.57 4.95
C TYR A 128 -7.92 5.93 3.55
N VAL A 129 -7.37 7.15 3.41
CA VAL A 129 -6.69 7.56 2.18
C VAL A 129 -5.44 8.38 2.52
N VAL A 130 -4.33 8.04 1.85
CA VAL A 130 -3.12 8.86 1.83
C VAL A 130 -3.14 9.64 0.52
N ILE A 131 -3.14 10.96 0.62
CA ILE A 131 -3.22 11.87 -0.53
C ILE A 131 -1.89 12.61 -0.66
N ALA A 132 -1.30 12.56 -1.85
CA ALA A 132 -0.17 13.35 -2.26
C ALA A 132 -0.67 14.47 -3.20
N SER A 133 -0.49 15.73 -2.81
CA SER A 133 -0.92 16.91 -3.57
C SER A 133 0.29 17.69 -4.08
N ALA A 134 0.35 17.90 -5.38
CA ALA A 134 1.35 18.77 -6.00
C ALA A 134 0.96 20.25 -5.90
N LEU A 135 -0.33 20.55 -5.74
CA LEU A 135 -0.81 21.92 -5.53
C LEU A 135 -0.43 22.43 -4.14
N GLU A 136 -0.56 21.58 -3.12
CA GLU A 136 -0.30 21.94 -1.73
C GLU A 136 1.13 21.57 -1.29
N GLU A 137 1.90 20.89 -2.13
CA GLU A 137 3.25 20.39 -1.84
C GLU A 137 3.33 19.60 -0.53
N ARG A 138 2.41 18.62 -0.38
CA ARG A 138 2.27 17.86 0.87
C ARG A 138 1.72 16.46 0.67
N VAL A 139 1.87 15.65 1.72
CA VAL A 139 1.24 14.33 1.85
C VAL A 139 0.46 14.29 3.16
N ASP A 140 -0.81 13.89 3.07
CA ASP A 140 -1.73 13.79 4.20
C ASP A 140 -2.37 12.41 4.30
N LEU A 141 -2.63 11.98 5.55
CA LEU A 141 -3.48 10.85 5.87
C LEU A 141 -4.85 11.35 6.34
N PHE A 142 -5.90 10.87 5.68
CA PHE A 142 -7.29 11.14 6.04
C PHE A 142 -8.01 9.83 6.38
N ARG A 143 -9.08 9.96 7.15
CA ARG A 143 -10.10 8.95 7.34
C ARG A 143 -11.41 9.47 6.74
N MET A 144 -12.06 8.64 5.92
CA MET A 144 -13.44 8.84 5.50
C MET A 144 -14.34 8.10 6.49
N VAL A 145 -15.28 8.81 7.09
CA VAL A 145 -16.29 8.23 7.99
C VAL A 145 -17.62 8.89 7.71
N ASN A 146 -18.64 8.10 7.37
CA ASN A 146 -19.97 8.59 6.98
C ASN A 146 -19.88 9.67 5.88
N GLY A 147 -19.01 9.46 4.90
CA GLY A 147 -18.80 10.38 3.77
C GLY A 147 -18.05 11.68 4.11
N LYS A 148 -17.54 11.83 5.34
CA LYS A 148 -16.77 13.01 5.75
C LYS A 148 -15.28 12.71 5.78
N LYS A 149 -14.51 13.59 5.13
CA LYS A 149 -13.04 13.54 5.10
C LYS A 149 -12.46 14.20 6.35
N GLU A 150 -11.89 13.41 7.26
CA GLU A 150 -11.25 13.87 8.49
C GLU A 150 -9.73 13.70 8.38
N ARG A 151 -8.98 14.81 8.52
CA ARG A 151 -7.52 14.78 8.50
C ARG A 151 -6.97 14.21 9.79
N ILE A 152 -6.14 13.16 9.70
CA ILE A 152 -5.45 12.55 10.84
C ILE A 152 -4.10 13.23 11.04
N TRP A 153 -3.26 13.23 10.00
CA TRP A 153 -1.92 13.81 10.03
C TRP A 153 -1.43 14.12 8.62
N GLY A 154 -0.35 14.88 8.51
CA GLY A 154 0.35 15.14 7.26
C GLY A 154 1.51 16.09 7.42
N THR A 155 2.33 16.17 6.37
CA THR A 155 3.54 17.00 6.34
C THR A 155 3.78 17.51 4.92
N ASP A 156 4.56 18.57 4.82
CA ASP A 156 5.04 19.08 3.54
C ASP A 156 5.97 18.05 2.90
N ALA A 157 5.86 17.91 1.57
CA ALA A 157 6.61 16.96 0.77
C ALA A 157 6.74 17.43 -0.67
N ASP A 158 7.87 17.12 -1.31
CA ASP A 158 8.15 17.50 -2.71
C ASP A 158 7.36 16.63 -3.68
N VAL A 159 6.08 16.95 -3.89
CA VAL A 159 5.21 16.30 -4.88
C VAL A 159 5.20 17.14 -6.16
N VAL A 160 5.79 16.61 -7.23
CA VAL A 160 5.98 17.33 -8.50
C VAL A 160 5.11 16.72 -9.59
N ARG A 161 4.40 17.55 -10.35
CA ARG A 161 3.65 17.10 -11.53
C ARG A 161 4.56 16.56 -12.62
N ASP A 162 4.00 15.72 -13.48
CA ASP A 162 4.66 15.11 -14.64
C ASP A 162 5.89 14.25 -14.27
N ARG A 163 6.05 13.92 -12.98
CA ARG A 163 7.09 13.07 -12.43
C ARG A 163 6.48 11.85 -11.76
N TRP A 164 7.11 10.69 -11.93
CA TRP A 164 6.77 9.49 -11.19
C TRP A 164 7.26 9.57 -9.75
N HIS A 165 6.35 9.36 -8.82
CA HIS A 165 6.60 9.25 -7.40
C HIS A 165 6.23 7.85 -6.88
N LEU A 166 6.90 7.38 -5.85
CA LEU A 166 6.56 6.16 -5.13
C LEU A 166 5.91 6.54 -3.79
N LEU A 167 4.62 6.27 -3.64
CA LEU A 167 3.90 6.42 -2.38
C LEU A 167 3.83 5.07 -1.68
N GLU A 168 4.24 5.03 -0.40
CA GLU A 168 4.21 3.84 0.42
C GLU A 168 3.39 4.10 1.68
N LEU A 169 2.54 3.13 2.02
CA LEU A 169 1.76 3.09 3.24
C LEU A 169 1.96 1.75 3.91
N GLN A 170 2.42 1.74 5.16
CA GLN A 170 2.39 0.56 6.02
C GLN A 170 1.36 0.76 7.12
N ALA A 171 0.37 -0.13 7.16
CA ALA A 171 -0.62 -0.22 8.22
C ALA A 171 -0.29 -1.40 9.13
N ASN A 172 -0.24 -1.16 10.43
CA ASN A 172 -0.01 -2.18 11.45
C ASN A 172 -0.82 -1.83 12.70
N ASP A 173 -1.89 -2.58 12.94
CA ASP A 173 -2.91 -2.30 13.96
C ASP A 173 -3.49 -0.87 13.84
N ASP A 174 -3.24 0.02 14.77
CA ASP A 174 -3.66 1.43 14.73
C ASP A 174 -2.62 2.39 14.14
N GLN A 175 -1.47 1.87 13.71
CA GLN A 175 -0.35 2.67 13.26
C GLN A 175 -0.23 2.67 11.74
N PHE A 176 -0.09 3.87 11.17
CA PHE A 176 0.12 4.13 9.75
C PHE A 176 1.45 4.84 9.55
N THR A 177 2.35 4.23 8.79
CA THR A 177 3.65 4.83 8.42
C THR A 177 3.66 5.14 6.95
N ILE A 178 3.95 6.40 6.60
CA ILE A 178 3.89 6.93 5.24
C ILE A 178 5.29 7.35 4.78
N SER A 179 5.64 6.99 3.53
CA SER A 179 6.87 7.40 2.87
C SER A 179 6.58 7.85 1.43
N LEU A 180 7.38 8.77 0.93
CA LEU A 180 7.38 9.22 -0.46
C LEU A 180 8.79 9.12 -1.04
N ASP A 181 8.93 8.49 -2.22
CA ASP A 181 10.20 8.30 -2.93
C ASP A 181 11.30 7.66 -2.05
N GLY A 182 10.88 6.71 -1.18
CA GLY A 182 11.75 6.01 -0.24
C GLY A 182 12.11 6.81 1.03
N ASN A 183 11.69 8.07 1.14
CA ASN A 183 11.92 8.89 2.33
C ASN A 183 10.73 8.75 3.29
N TRP A 184 11.00 8.41 4.54
CA TRP A 184 10.00 8.44 5.59
C TRP A 184 9.48 9.87 5.80
N LEU A 185 8.16 10.03 5.84
CA LEU A 185 7.51 11.31 6.07
C LEU A 185 6.98 11.43 7.50
N PHE A 186 6.10 10.51 7.89
CA PHE A 186 5.52 10.51 9.24
C PHE A 186 4.94 9.14 9.61
N THR A 187 4.62 9.02 10.88
CA THR A 187 3.83 7.92 11.45
C THR A 187 2.69 8.50 12.26
N ALA A 188 1.47 8.05 12.00
CA ALA A 188 0.26 8.48 12.70
C ALA A 188 -0.46 7.28 13.33
N ARG A 189 -1.35 7.53 14.28
CA ARG A 189 -2.21 6.53 14.90
C ARG A 189 -3.67 6.90 14.73
N ASP A 190 -4.47 5.92 14.32
CA ASP A 190 -5.92 6.03 14.29
C ASP A 190 -6.55 4.64 14.36
N SER A 191 -7.60 4.50 15.17
CA SER A 191 -8.31 3.24 15.38
C SER A 191 -9.77 3.30 14.90
N GLY A 192 -10.14 4.29 14.10
CA GLY A 192 -11.53 4.50 13.68
C GLY A 192 -12.09 3.42 12.78
N LEU A 193 -11.23 2.78 11.96
CA LEU A 193 -11.59 1.63 11.11
C LEU A 193 -10.66 0.45 11.45
N PRO A 194 -11.02 -0.37 12.45
CA PRO A 194 -10.10 -1.36 13.02
C PRO A 194 -10.04 -2.71 12.29
N GLY A 195 -10.95 -2.95 11.33
CA GLY A 195 -11.11 -4.23 10.63
C GLY A 195 -10.22 -4.39 9.41
N ASP A 196 -10.37 -5.55 8.78
CA ASP A 196 -9.85 -5.79 7.42
C ASP A 196 -10.61 -4.93 6.42
N GLY A 197 -9.95 -4.55 5.34
CA GLY A 197 -10.54 -3.86 4.21
C GLY A 197 -9.64 -3.90 3.00
N GLN A 198 -10.19 -3.54 1.86
CA GLN A 198 -9.48 -3.53 0.58
C GLN A 198 -8.54 -2.32 0.48
N VAL A 199 -7.66 -2.38 -0.51
CA VAL A 199 -6.77 -1.27 -0.90
C VAL A 199 -7.11 -0.80 -2.31
N GLY A 200 -6.68 0.40 -2.68
CA GLY A 200 -6.97 0.91 -4.00
C GLY A 200 -6.26 2.21 -4.34
N LEU A 201 -6.62 2.73 -5.51
CA LEU A 201 -6.16 3.99 -6.05
C LEU A 201 -7.24 5.06 -5.84
N TRP A 202 -6.82 6.28 -5.70
CA TRP A 202 -7.71 7.41 -5.42
C TRP A 202 -7.27 8.64 -6.21
N THR A 203 -8.21 9.41 -6.69
CA THR A 203 -8.00 10.75 -7.25
C THR A 203 -9.26 11.58 -7.09
N GLU A 204 -9.18 12.89 -7.37
CA GLU A 204 -10.31 13.79 -7.17
C GLU A 204 -10.57 14.69 -8.37
N GLU A 205 -11.82 15.10 -8.51
CA GLU A 205 -12.31 16.09 -9.46
C GLU A 205 -11.87 15.85 -10.91
N ASP A 206 -11.31 16.87 -11.57
CA ASP A 206 -10.85 16.85 -12.96
C ASP A 206 -9.41 16.34 -13.13
N ASN A 207 -8.87 15.65 -12.13
CA ASN A 207 -7.50 15.18 -12.21
C ASN A 207 -7.31 14.11 -13.28
N ILE A 208 -6.21 14.26 -14.04
CA ILE A 208 -5.65 13.20 -14.87
C ILE A 208 -4.43 12.67 -14.16
N THR A 209 -4.52 11.42 -13.71
CA THR A 209 -3.50 10.77 -12.90
C THR A 209 -3.16 9.41 -13.46
N ARG A 210 -1.88 9.05 -13.46
CA ARG A 210 -1.39 7.72 -13.84
C ARG A 210 -0.85 6.99 -12.63
N PHE A 211 -1.12 5.70 -12.62
CA PHE A 211 -0.63 4.78 -11.59
C PHE A 211 0.01 3.57 -12.25
N GLU A 212 1.07 3.06 -11.66
CA GLU A 212 1.69 1.82 -12.09
C GLU A 212 2.13 1.00 -10.89
N ARG A 213 2.18 -0.33 -11.04
CA ARG A 213 2.76 -1.27 -10.09
C ARG A 213 2.23 -1.13 -8.67
N LEU A 214 1.03 -1.67 -8.47
CA LEU A 214 0.44 -1.83 -7.13
C LEU A 214 1.07 -3.07 -6.47
N GLU A 215 1.87 -2.87 -5.42
CA GLU A 215 2.45 -3.95 -4.61
C GLU A 215 1.82 -3.96 -3.23
N ILE A 216 1.30 -5.11 -2.82
CA ILE A 216 0.64 -5.30 -1.53
C ILE A 216 1.33 -6.46 -0.81
N GLU A 217 1.95 -6.19 0.32
CA GLU A 217 2.49 -7.19 1.23
C GLU A 217 1.59 -7.27 2.45
N THR A 218 0.83 -8.36 2.60
CA THR A 218 -0.03 -8.58 3.78
C THR A 218 0.77 -9.21 4.90
N PHE A 219 0.51 -8.78 6.14
CA PHE A 219 1.12 -9.34 7.33
C PHE A 219 0.13 -10.24 8.07
N PRO A 220 0.59 -11.34 8.66
CA PRO A 220 -0.25 -12.13 9.56
C PRO A 220 -0.67 -11.28 10.75
N PRO A 221 -1.84 -11.52 11.34
CA PRO A 221 -2.26 -10.84 12.55
C PRO A 221 -1.15 -10.92 13.60
N SER A 222 -0.78 -9.78 14.18
CA SER A 222 0.19 -9.77 15.27
C SER A 222 -0.37 -10.59 16.44
N GLU A 223 0.32 -11.68 16.81
CA GLU A 223 -0.04 -12.40 18.04
C GLU A 223 0.01 -11.41 19.19
N LYS A 224 -1.14 -11.02 19.71
CA LYS A 224 -1.23 -10.28 20.98
C LYS A 224 -0.56 -11.16 22.02
N ARG A 225 0.63 -10.80 22.46
CA ARG A 225 1.27 -11.47 23.62
C ARG A 225 0.30 -11.26 24.77
N CYS A 226 -0.49 -12.28 25.07
CA CYS A 226 -1.21 -12.37 26.33
C CYS A 226 -0.14 -12.32 27.42
N CYS A 227 0.01 -11.18 28.10
CA CYS A 227 0.77 -11.12 29.35
C CYS A 227 0.06 -12.06 30.31
N ARG A 228 0.53 -13.31 30.44
CA ARG A 228 0.20 -14.16 31.58
C ARG A 228 0.83 -13.47 32.79
N ILE A 229 0.01 -12.79 33.55
CA ILE A 229 0.34 -12.42 34.93
C ILE A 229 0.35 -13.72 35.69
N GLN A 230 1.52 -14.14 36.16
CA GLN A 230 1.71 -15.18 37.19
C GLN A 230 1.64 -14.52 38.54
#